data_066a082011ecbe1f61cc4492978c3d79
#
_entry.id   066a082011ecbe1f61cc4492978c3d79
#
_cell.length_a   1.000
_cell.length_b   1.000
_cell.length_c   1.000
_cell.angle_alpha   90.00
_cell.angle_beta   90.00
_cell.angle_gamma   90.00
#
_symmetry.space_group_name_H-M   'P 1'
#
loop_
_entity.id
_entity.type
_entity.pdbx_description
1 polymer ?
#
loop_
_entity_poly.entity_id
_entity_poly.type
_entity_poly.pdbx_seq_one_letter_code
_entity_poly.pdbx_strand_id
1 'polypeptide(L)'
;MTKPAYQRVLLKLSGEALMGDDQFGINRATIDRMVADVAEVARAGVQVAVVIGGGNIFRGVAPGAQGMDRATADYMGMLATVMNALALADAMGHVGITARVMSAIGIDQVVEPYVRPKALQYLEEGKVVVFAAGTGNPFFTTDTAAALRGAEISAEIVLKATKVDGVYTADPQKDPTATRYETISFDEAISKQLQVMDATAFALCRDQKLPIKVFSIVKPGALMRVIMGEDEGTLVHV
;
A
#
# COMPACT_ATOMS: atom_id res chain seq x y z
N MET A 1 6.64 -19.42 -19.82
CA MET A 1 5.90 -18.50 -18.93
C MET A 1 6.43 -17.11 -19.18
N THR A 2 5.58 -16.12 -19.41
CA THR A 2 5.99 -14.72 -19.53
C THR A 2 6.60 -14.25 -18.21
N LYS A 3 7.72 -13.54 -18.30
CA LYS A 3 8.44 -13.03 -17.11
C LYS A 3 7.67 -11.83 -16.54
N PRO A 4 7.56 -11.67 -15.18
CA PRO A 4 7.04 -10.45 -14.57
C PRO A 4 7.75 -9.19 -15.09
N ALA A 5 6.99 -8.11 -15.27
CA ALA A 5 7.51 -6.82 -15.70
C ALA A 5 8.35 -6.14 -14.60
N TYR A 6 8.12 -6.50 -13.34
CA TYR A 6 8.79 -5.94 -12.18
C TYR A 6 9.42 -7.04 -11.33
N GLN A 7 10.61 -6.79 -10.78
CA GLN A 7 11.31 -7.71 -9.88
C GLN A 7 11.04 -7.39 -8.40
N ARG A 8 10.92 -6.10 -8.06
CA ARG A 8 10.65 -5.63 -6.70
C ARG A 8 9.59 -4.56 -6.71
N VAL A 9 8.51 -4.79 -5.96
CA VAL A 9 7.39 -3.86 -5.89
C VAL A 9 7.06 -3.50 -4.44
N LEU A 10 6.51 -2.31 -4.24
CA LEU A 10 5.87 -1.93 -2.99
C LEU A 10 4.37 -1.83 -3.21
N LEU A 11 3.60 -2.69 -2.54
CA LEU A 11 2.15 -2.69 -2.56
C LEU A 11 1.61 -1.85 -1.38
N LYS A 12 0.87 -0.78 -1.68
CA LYS A 12 0.19 0.01 -0.67
C LYS A 12 -1.29 -0.38 -0.60
N LEU A 13 -1.71 -0.84 0.56
CA LEU A 13 -3.08 -1.20 0.89
C LEU A 13 -3.70 -0.18 1.86
N SER A 14 -4.96 0.20 1.66
CA SER A 14 -5.68 0.94 2.68
C SER A 14 -6.18 -0.02 3.77
N GLY A 15 -6.22 0.44 5.04
CA GLY A 15 -6.82 -0.36 6.10
C GLY A 15 -8.28 -0.71 5.82
N GLU A 16 -9.03 0.21 5.19
CA GLU A 16 -10.42 0.00 4.79
C GLU A 16 -10.62 -1.18 3.82
N ALA A 17 -9.58 -1.52 3.06
CA ALA A 17 -9.62 -2.67 2.19
C ALA A 17 -9.71 -4.00 2.97
N LEU A 18 -9.34 -4.01 4.28
CA LEU A 18 -9.45 -5.19 5.15
C LEU A 18 -10.83 -5.36 5.80
N MET A 19 -11.70 -4.36 5.72
CA MET A 19 -13.05 -4.45 6.33
C MET A 19 -14.00 -5.33 5.50
N GLY A 20 -13.80 -5.44 4.20
CA GLY A 20 -14.81 -6.00 3.32
C GLY A 20 -16.08 -5.16 3.37
N ASP A 21 -17.20 -5.81 3.65
CA ASP A 21 -18.52 -5.17 3.83
C ASP A 21 -18.79 -4.74 5.27
N ASP A 22 -17.88 -5.03 6.21
CA ASP A 22 -17.99 -4.62 7.61
C ASP A 22 -17.73 -3.12 7.77
N GLN A 23 -18.26 -2.52 8.82
CA GLN A 23 -18.06 -1.09 9.08
C GLN A 23 -16.78 -0.78 9.85
N PHE A 24 -16.15 -1.80 10.45
CA PHE A 24 -15.01 -1.68 11.34
C PHE A 24 -14.25 -3.01 11.45
N GLY A 25 -12.94 -2.92 11.69
CA GLY A 25 -12.09 -4.06 12.01
C GLY A 25 -11.54 -4.79 10.80
N ILE A 26 -11.30 -6.08 10.94
CA ILE A 26 -10.66 -6.94 9.96
C ILE A 26 -11.62 -8.07 9.58
N ASN A 27 -11.99 -8.14 8.31
CA ASN A 27 -12.79 -9.23 7.77
C ASN A 27 -11.90 -10.37 7.29
N ARG A 28 -12.06 -11.57 7.84
CA ARG A 28 -11.20 -12.73 7.54
C ARG A 28 -11.25 -13.12 6.07
N ALA A 29 -12.43 -13.22 5.47
CA ALA A 29 -12.55 -13.62 4.06
C ALA A 29 -11.88 -12.60 3.11
N THR A 30 -11.92 -11.31 3.48
CA THR A 30 -11.27 -10.24 2.71
C THR A 30 -9.76 -10.34 2.80
N ILE A 31 -9.21 -10.58 4.00
CA ILE A 31 -7.75 -10.74 4.17
C ILE A 31 -7.25 -11.98 3.45
N ASP A 32 -7.98 -13.10 3.53
CA ASP A 32 -7.59 -14.36 2.86
C ASP A 32 -7.52 -14.18 1.33
N ARG A 33 -8.48 -13.44 0.74
CA ARG A 33 -8.45 -13.11 -0.70
C ARG A 33 -7.24 -12.25 -1.08
N MET A 34 -6.97 -11.16 -0.32
CA MET A 34 -5.82 -10.31 -0.58
C MET A 34 -4.49 -11.03 -0.46
N VAL A 35 -4.39 -11.88 0.55
CA VAL A 35 -3.19 -12.70 0.78
C VAL A 35 -3.01 -13.72 -0.33
N ALA A 36 -4.08 -14.28 -0.90
CA ALA A 36 -3.99 -15.17 -2.06
C ALA A 36 -3.38 -14.46 -3.27
N ASP A 37 -3.83 -13.22 -3.58
CA ASP A 37 -3.30 -12.41 -4.66
C ASP A 37 -1.80 -12.07 -4.45
N VAL A 38 -1.41 -11.68 -3.22
CA VAL A 38 -0.01 -11.41 -2.87
C VAL A 38 0.84 -12.68 -2.97
N ALA A 39 0.32 -13.82 -2.51
CA ALA A 39 0.99 -15.11 -2.57
C ALA A 39 1.25 -15.57 -4.00
N GLU A 40 0.31 -15.34 -4.91
CA GLU A 40 0.48 -15.64 -6.33
C GLU A 40 1.65 -14.85 -6.93
N VAL A 41 1.74 -13.56 -6.65
CA VAL A 41 2.83 -12.68 -7.10
C VAL A 41 4.17 -13.09 -6.50
N ALA A 42 4.22 -13.38 -5.19
CA ALA A 42 5.45 -13.83 -4.53
C ALA A 42 5.95 -15.16 -5.10
N ARG A 43 5.04 -16.11 -5.39
CA ARG A 43 5.39 -17.40 -6.02
C ARG A 43 5.86 -17.25 -7.47
N ALA A 44 5.47 -16.19 -8.16
CA ALA A 44 6.02 -15.84 -9.47
C ALA A 44 7.46 -15.28 -9.41
N GLY A 45 8.06 -15.19 -8.22
CA GLY A 45 9.44 -14.75 -8.00
C GLY A 45 9.61 -13.25 -7.85
N VAL A 46 8.52 -12.50 -7.65
CA VAL A 46 8.56 -11.05 -7.41
C VAL A 46 8.79 -10.78 -5.93
N GLN A 47 9.71 -9.89 -5.61
CA GLN A 47 9.96 -9.41 -4.26
C GLN A 47 8.86 -8.40 -3.87
N VAL A 48 8.04 -8.76 -2.91
CA VAL A 48 6.87 -7.97 -2.50
C VAL A 48 7.09 -7.35 -1.13
N ALA A 49 7.06 -6.02 -1.07
CA ALA A 49 6.90 -5.26 0.17
C ALA A 49 5.48 -4.69 0.25
N VAL A 50 4.92 -4.62 1.46
CA VAL A 50 3.56 -4.12 1.69
C VAL A 50 3.59 -2.98 2.71
N VAL A 51 2.90 -1.90 2.42
CA VAL A 51 2.53 -0.85 3.40
C VAL A 51 1.02 -0.91 3.59
N ILE A 52 0.56 -1.03 4.83
CA ILE A 52 -0.86 -1.13 5.16
C ILE A 52 -1.33 0.06 5.99
N GLY A 53 -2.51 0.60 5.67
CA GLY A 53 -3.17 1.65 6.45
C GLY A 53 -3.86 1.10 7.71
N GLY A 54 -4.29 1.99 8.62
CA GLY A 54 -4.97 1.65 9.88
C GLY A 54 -6.42 2.14 9.99
N GLY A 55 -6.98 2.72 8.91
CA GLY A 55 -8.27 3.41 8.93
C GLY A 55 -9.51 2.55 9.21
N ASN A 56 -9.38 1.22 9.14
CA ASN A 56 -10.41 0.24 9.54
C ASN A 56 -10.50 0.06 11.06
N ILE A 57 -9.45 0.41 11.81
CA ILE A 57 -9.36 0.25 13.28
C ILE A 57 -9.45 1.61 13.95
N PHE A 58 -8.69 2.60 13.48
CA PHE A 58 -8.67 3.94 14.04
C PHE A 58 -8.50 5.01 12.96
N ARG A 59 -9.32 6.07 13.05
CA ARG A 59 -9.21 7.27 12.21
C ARG A 59 -9.13 8.50 13.09
N GLY A 60 -8.04 9.26 12.97
CA GLY A 60 -7.84 10.51 13.71
C GLY A 60 -8.86 11.61 13.41
N VAL A 61 -9.60 11.49 12.31
CA VAL A 61 -10.68 12.40 11.92
C VAL A 61 -12.08 11.90 12.36
N ALA A 62 -12.17 10.72 12.99
CA ALA A 62 -13.45 10.19 13.48
C ALA A 62 -13.97 11.00 14.67
N PRO A 63 -15.32 10.99 14.94
CA PRO A 63 -15.90 11.68 16.10
C PRO A 63 -15.26 11.32 17.44
N GLY A 64 -14.78 10.09 17.61
CA GLY A 64 -14.04 9.64 18.81
C GLY A 64 -12.66 10.25 19.00
N ALA A 65 -12.13 10.92 17.98
CA ALA A 65 -10.87 11.65 18.04
C ALA A 65 -11.05 13.17 18.22
N GLN A 66 -12.30 13.66 18.34
CA GLN A 66 -12.59 15.07 18.57
C GLN A 66 -11.97 15.55 19.88
N GLY A 67 -11.16 16.62 19.82
CA GLY A 67 -10.45 17.17 20.97
C GLY A 67 -9.15 16.43 21.32
N MET A 68 -8.79 15.39 20.57
CA MET A 68 -7.51 14.69 20.73
C MET A 68 -6.38 15.48 20.04
N ASP A 69 -5.23 15.49 20.66
CA ASP A 69 -4.01 16.01 20.02
C ASP A 69 -3.69 15.23 18.73
N ARG A 70 -3.34 15.93 17.67
CA ARG A 70 -3.07 15.36 16.36
C ARG A 70 -1.96 14.31 16.38
N ALA A 71 -0.85 14.58 17.07
CA ALA A 71 0.26 13.64 17.15
C ALA A 71 -0.16 12.36 17.88
N THR A 72 -0.93 12.48 18.97
CA THR A 72 -1.49 11.33 19.70
C THR A 72 -2.41 10.48 18.81
N ALA A 73 -3.30 11.12 18.05
CA ALA A 73 -4.18 10.43 17.12
C ALA A 73 -3.40 9.71 16.00
N ASP A 74 -2.34 10.33 15.49
CA ASP A 74 -1.48 9.72 14.48
C ASP A 74 -0.72 8.50 15.03
N TYR A 75 -0.24 8.53 16.29
CA TYR A 75 0.35 7.35 16.95
C TYR A 75 -0.65 6.22 17.12
N MET A 76 -1.89 6.51 17.47
CA MET A 76 -2.95 5.50 17.51
C MET A 76 -3.19 4.89 16.13
N GLY A 77 -3.19 5.70 15.08
CA GLY A 77 -3.24 5.22 13.68
C GLY A 77 -2.04 4.34 13.31
N MET A 78 -0.83 4.68 13.77
CA MET A 78 0.36 3.85 13.58
C MET A 78 0.21 2.49 14.26
N LEU A 79 -0.29 2.44 15.50
CA LEU A 79 -0.56 1.18 16.21
C LEU A 79 -1.64 0.35 15.49
N ALA A 80 -2.67 0.99 14.95
CA ALA A 80 -3.67 0.33 14.13
C ALA A 80 -3.07 -0.36 12.89
N THR A 81 -2.06 0.27 12.25
CA THR A 81 -1.34 -0.38 11.13
C THR A 81 -0.54 -1.60 11.58
N VAL A 82 0.00 -1.60 12.81
CA VAL A 82 0.72 -2.76 13.37
C VAL A 82 -0.23 -3.94 13.52
N MET A 83 -1.45 -3.71 14.04
CA MET A 83 -2.48 -4.76 14.14
C MET A 83 -2.82 -5.36 12.77
N ASN A 84 -3.03 -4.52 11.76
CA ASN A 84 -3.29 -4.96 10.40
C ASN A 84 -2.11 -5.74 9.78
N ALA A 85 -0.88 -5.28 10.02
CA ALA A 85 0.32 -5.94 9.53
C ALA A 85 0.50 -7.35 10.13
N LEU A 86 0.22 -7.50 11.44
CA LEU A 86 0.24 -8.81 12.10
C LEU A 86 -0.81 -9.75 11.51
N ALA A 87 -2.04 -9.27 11.30
CA ALA A 87 -3.11 -10.07 10.72
C ALA A 87 -2.79 -10.51 9.28
N LEU A 88 -2.17 -9.63 8.47
CA LEU A 88 -1.70 -9.97 7.13
C LEU A 88 -0.60 -11.03 7.16
N ALA A 89 0.40 -10.86 8.04
CA ALA A 89 1.51 -11.81 8.15
C ALA A 89 1.05 -13.20 8.62
N ASP A 90 0.11 -13.26 9.57
CA ASP A 90 -0.52 -14.49 10.03
C ASP A 90 -1.25 -15.19 8.87
N ALA A 91 -2.11 -14.45 8.14
CA ALA A 91 -2.82 -14.99 7.00
C ALA A 91 -1.89 -15.48 5.88
N MET A 92 -0.77 -14.80 5.62
CA MET A 92 0.25 -15.25 4.68
C MET A 92 0.87 -16.58 5.10
N GLY A 93 1.10 -16.77 6.41
CA GLY A 93 1.57 -18.05 6.96
C GLY A 93 0.64 -19.21 6.61
N HIS A 94 -0.67 -19.01 6.65
CA HIS A 94 -1.67 -20.05 6.32
C HIS A 94 -1.64 -20.49 4.84
N VAL A 95 -1.14 -19.64 3.94
CA VAL A 95 -0.97 -19.99 2.52
C VAL A 95 0.48 -20.34 2.16
N GLY A 96 1.34 -20.54 3.17
CA GLY A 96 2.72 -20.98 2.99
C GLY A 96 3.68 -19.87 2.52
N ILE A 97 3.31 -18.60 2.72
CA ILE A 97 4.19 -17.46 2.45
C ILE A 97 4.80 -16.97 3.75
N THR A 98 6.13 -16.92 3.80
CA THR A 98 6.84 -16.32 4.94
C THR A 98 6.76 -14.79 4.85
N ALA A 99 6.11 -14.16 5.82
CA ALA A 99 6.07 -12.71 5.94
C ALA A 99 6.87 -12.23 7.16
N ARG A 100 7.46 -11.03 7.06
CA ARG A 100 8.14 -10.33 8.15
C ARG A 100 7.52 -8.97 8.37
N VAL A 101 7.06 -8.70 9.58
CA VAL A 101 6.53 -7.39 9.97
C VAL A 101 7.66 -6.56 10.54
N MET A 102 7.87 -5.36 9.98
CA MET A 102 8.88 -4.41 10.45
C MET A 102 8.22 -3.08 10.77
N SER A 103 8.41 -2.58 11.99
CA SER A 103 7.77 -1.36 12.49
C SER A 103 8.71 -0.16 12.49
N ALA A 104 8.18 0.99 12.09
CA ALA A 104 8.89 2.27 12.15
C ALA A 104 8.97 2.85 13.58
N ILE A 105 8.15 2.36 14.51
CA ILE A 105 8.25 2.68 15.96
C ILE A 105 8.65 1.42 16.72
N GLY A 106 9.41 1.58 17.79
CA GLY A 106 9.91 0.45 18.62
C GLY A 106 8.76 -0.26 19.36
N ILE A 107 8.51 -1.54 19.01
CA ILE A 107 7.58 -2.45 19.69
C ILE A 107 8.23 -3.84 19.68
N ASP A 108 9.44 -3.93 20.18
CA ASP A 108 10.37 -5.05 19.99
C ASP A 108 9.84 -6.43 20.47
N GLN A 109 8.90 -6.42 21.44
CA GLN A 109 8.25 -7.66 21.91
C GLN A 109 7.23 -8.21 20.93
N VAL A 110 6.80 -7.43 19.92
CA VAL A 110 5.69 -7.80 19.02
C VAL A 110 6.16 -7.92 17.58
N VAL A 111 6.95 -6.95 17.10
CA VAL A 111 7.41 -6.87 15.71
C VAL A 111 8.87 -6.40 15.65
N GLU A 112 9.55 -6.71 14.57
CA GLU A 112 10.93 -6.29 14.36
C GLU A 112 11.01 -4.77 14.09
N PRO A 113 12.02 -4.06 14.61
CA PRO A 113 12.29 -2.68 14.22
C PRO A 113 12.68 -2.63 12.74
N TYR A 114 12.24 -1.57 12.04
CA TYR A 114 12.63 -1.37 10.66
C TYR A 114 14.12 -1.04 10.54
N VAL A 115 14.84 -1.88 9.84
CA VAL A 115 16.23 -1.68 9.44
C VAL A 115 16.37 -1.99 7.96
N ARG A 116 16.69 -0.99 7.13
CA ARG A 116 16.74 -1.12 5.67
C ARG A 116 17.55 -2.31 5.17
N PRO A 117 18.81 -2.56 5.57
CA PRO A 117 19.56 -3.73 5.12
C PRO A 117 18.86 -5.06 5.40
N LYS A 118 18.18 -5.18 6.55
CA LYS A 118 17.45 -6.38 6.92
C LYS A 118 16.18 -6.58 6.09
N ALA A 119 15.48 -5.48 5.75
CA ALA A 119 14.34 -5.54 4.84
C ALA A 119 14.75 -6.02 3.45
N LEU A 120 15.86 -5.50 2.91
CA LEU A 120 16.42 -5.94 1.63
C LEU A 120 16.80 -7.42 1.66
N GLN A 121 17.48 -7.88 2.72
CA GLN A 121 17.81 -9.29 2.91
C GLN A 121 16.56 -10.17 2.87
N TYR A 122 15.50 -9.81 3.58
CA TYR A 122 14.25 -10.59 3.58
C TYR A 122 13.60 -10.66 2.21
N LEU A 123 13.59 -9.57 1.46
CA LEU A 123 13.07 -9.54 0.09
C LEU A 123 13.91 -10.44 -0.84
N GLU A 124 15.23 -10.42 -0.73
CA GLU A 124 16.14 -11.27 -1.49
C GLU A 124 16.00 -12.76 -1.14
N GLU A 125 15.65 -13.08 0.11
CA GLU A 125 15.31 -14.43 0.56
C GLU A 125 13.90 -14.89 0.11
N GLY A 126 13.17 -14.07 -0.65
CA GLY A 126 11.81 -14.39 -1.13
C GLY A 126 10.72 -14.26 -0.07
N LYS A 127 10.99 -13.59 1.05
CA LYS A 127 9.99 -13.27 2.07
C LYS A 127 9.22 -12.01 1.69
N VAL A 128 7.95 -11.96 2.06
CA VAL A 128 7.17 -10.72 1.99
C VAL A 128 7.50 -9.86 3.20
N VAL A 129 7.79 -8.57 2.99
CA VAL A 129 8.03 -7.63 4.08
C VAL A 129 6.81 -6.72 4.25
N VAL A 130 6.22 -6.68 5.45
CA VAL A 130 5.09 -5.81 5.78
C VAL A 130 5.59 -4.68 6.66
N PHE A 131 5.57 -3.46 6.13
CA PHE A 131 5.97 -2.26 6.87
C PHE A 131 4.78 -1.71 7.66
N ALA A 132 4.96 -1.60 8.96
CA ALA A 132 3.99 -1.11 9.92
C ALA A 132 4.41 0.24 10.53
N ALA A 133 3.50 0.91 11.21
CA ALA A 133 3.67 2.21 11.86
C ALA A 133 4.04 3.37 10.90
N GLY A 134 3.67 3.24 9.63
CA GLY A 134 3.82 4.31 8.65
C GLY A 134 5.27 4.79 8.50
N THR A 135 5.49 6.10 8.64
CA THR A 135 6.83 6.71 8.67
C THR A 135 7.48 6.66 10.06
N GLY A 136 6.72 6.33 11.10
CA GLY A 136 7.12 6.48 12.50
C GLY A 136 6.97 7.90 13.05
N ASN A 137 6.53 8.84 12.24
CA ASN A 137 6.37 10.25 12.59
C ASN A 137 4.92 10.71 12.42
N PRO A 138 4.36 11.48 13.37
CA PRO A 138 3.09 12.15 13.18
C PRO A 138 3.06 13.06 11.94
N PHE A 139 1.87 13.45 11.52
CA PHE A 139 1.58 14.36 10.40
C PHE A 139 1.79 13.78 8.99
N PHE A 140 2.30 12.57 8.87
CA PHE A 140 2.45 11.85 7.60
C PHE A 140 1.39 10.75 7.45
N THR A 141 1.03 10.46 6.20
CA THR A 141 0.10 9.39 5.89
C THR A 141 0.81 8.08 5.55
N THR A 142 0.04 7.01 5.35
CA THR A 142 0.59 5.75 4.82
C THR A 142 0.92 5.81 3.33
N ASP A 143 0.42 6.80 2.57
CA ASP A 143 0.88 7.09 1.21
C ASP A 143 2.33 7.61 1.24
N THR A 144 2.63 8.55 2.15
CA THR A 144 4.01 9.01 2.39
C THR A 144 4.92 7.87 2.82
N ALA A 145 4.44 6.98 3.70
CA ALA A 145 5.21 5.80 4.10
C ALA A 145 5.49 4.87 2.91
N ALA A 146 4.52 4.67 2.01
CA ALA A 146 4.72 3.85 0.81
C ALA A 146 5.76 4.44 -0.13
N ALA A 147 5.74 5.74 -0.37
CA ALA A 147 6.76 6.44 -1.17
C ALA A 147 8.16 6.30 -0.55
N LEU A 148 8.26 6.56 0.77
CA LEU A 148 9.53 6.48 1.50
C LEU A 148 10.11 5.05 1.48
N ARG A 149 9.33 4.05 1.88
CA ARG A 149 9.76 2.66 1.90
C ARG A 149 10.06 2.14 0.50
N GLY A 150 9.25 2.53 -0.50
CA GLY A 150 9.50 2.19 -1.91
C GLY A 150 10.87 2.66 -2.39
N ALA A 151 11.20 3.92 -2.11
CA ALA A 151 12.51 4.49 -2.44
C ALA A 151 13.65 3.79 -1.67
N GLU A 152 13.50 3.59 -0.36
CA GLU A 152 14.51 2.95 0.51
C GLU A 152 14.86 1.52 0.10
N ILE A 153 13.87 0.73 -0.32
CA ILE A 153 14.10 -0.65 -0.77
C ILE A 153 14.41 -0.76 -2.26
N SER A 154 14.51 0.35 -2.97
CA SER A 154 14.71 0.39 -4.42
C SER A 154 13.62 -0.40 -5.16
N ALA A 155 12.35 -0.18 -4.80
CA ALA A 155 11.21 -0.73 -5.53
C ALA A 155 11.16 -0.11 -6.94
N GLU A 156 10.82 -0.90 -7.94
CA GLU A 156 10.69 -0.43 -9.32
C GLU A 156 9.38 0.33 -9.54
N ILE A 157 8.40 0.11 -8.66
CA ILE A 157 7.08 0.74 -8.73
C ILE A 157 6.37 0.69 -7.37
N VAL A 158 5.56 1.71 -7.07
CA VAL A 158 4.58 1.69 -5.99
C VAL A 158 3.22 1.31 -6.57
N LEU A 159 2.63 0.25 -6.09
CA LEU A 159 1.32 -0.26 -6.47
C LEU A 159 0.29 0.26 -5.47
N LYS A 160 -0.47 1.29 -5.82
CA LYS A 160 -1.55 1.82 -4.99
C LYS A 160 -2.84 1.06 -5.27
N ALA A 161 -3.16 0.12 -4.40
CA ALA A 161 -4.39 -0.65 -4.45
C ALA A 161 -5.56 0.13 -3.83
N THR A 162 -6.60 0.35 -4.61
CA THR A 162 -7.78 1.14 -4.22
C THR A 162 -9.09 0.41 -4.55
N LYS A 163 -10.24 1.01 -4.24
CA LYS A 163 -11.55 0.50 -4.68
C LYS A 163 -11.89 0.94 -6.11
N VAL A 164 -11.23 1.99 -6.63
CA VAL A 164 -11.39 2.46 -8.01
C VAL A 164 -10.26 1.92 -8.88
N ASP A 165 -10.51 1.77 -10.16
CA ASP A 165 -9.63 1.07 -11.11
C ASP A 165 -8.61 1.99 -11.80
N GLY A 166 -8.38 3.19 -11.28
CA GLY A 166 -7.36 4.09 -11.82
C GLY A 166 -7.58 5.54 -11.44
N VAL A 167 -6.87 6.44 -12.11
CA VAL A 167 -6.99 7.88 -12.01
C VAL A 167 -7.89 8.37 -13.13
N TYR A 168 -8.85 9.24 -12.80
CA TYR A 168 -9.85 9.77 -13.71
C TYR A 168 -9.73 11.28 -13.89
N THR A 169 -10.28 11.79 -14.98
CA THR A 169 -10.35 13.22 -15.27
C THR A 169 -11.21 14.01 -14.26
N ALA A 170 -12.15 13.33 -13.61
CA ALA A 170 -13.00 13.80 -12.52
C ALA A 170 -13.43 12.61 -11.67
N ASP A 171 -14.13 12.84 -10.56
CA ASP A 171 -14.68 11.76 -9.72
C ASP A 171 -15.75 10.96 -10.50
N PRO A 172 -15.49 9.69 -10.87
CA PRO A 172 -16.42 8.90 -11.68
C PRO A 172 -17.75 8.57 -10.97
N GLN A 173 -17.82 8.77 -9.64
CA GLN A 173 -19.07 8.60 -8.90
C GLN A 173 -19.98 9.85 -9.01
N LYS A 174 -19.41 11.01 -9.32
CA LYS A 174 -20.13 12.29 -9.45
C LYS A 174 -20.30 12.72 -10.89
N ASP A 175 -19.34 12.36 -11.75
CA ASP A 175 -19.33 12.73 -13.16
C ASP A 175 -19.26 11.46 -14.04
N PRO A 176 -20.38 11.04 -14.64
CA PRO A 176 -20.42 9.87 -15.51
C PRO A 176 -19.65 10.04 -16.82
N THR A 177 -19.20 11.27 -17.14
CA THR A 177 -18.35 11.55 -18.31
C THR A 177 -16.86 11.45 -18.01
N ALA A 178 -16.49 11.22 -16.74
CA ALA A 178 -15.10 11.06 -16.34
C ALA A 178 -14.46 9.88 -17.07
N THR A 179 -13.29 10.12 -17.66
CA THR A 179 -12.52 9.09 -18.35
C THR A 179 -11.27 8.73 -17.57
N ARG A 180 -10.93 7.44 -17.55
CA ARG A 180 -9.72 6.94 -16.89
C ARG A 180 -8.50 7.23 -17.75
N TYR A 181 -7.42 7.67 -17.12
CA TYR A 181 -6.11 7.74 -17.76
C TYR A 181 -5.48 6.33 -17.80
N GLU A 182 -4.91 5.94 -18.92
CA GLU A 182 -4.02 4.77 -18.99
C GLU A 182 -2.66 5.11 -18.39
N THR A 183 -2.13 6.27 -18.81
CA THR A 183 -0.89 6.84 -18.27
C THR A 183 -1.05 8.34 -18.06
N ILE A 184 -0.31 8.89 -17.10
CA ILE A 184 -0.27 10.33 -16.85
C ILE A 184 1.08 10.69 -16.21
N SER A 185 1.66 11.85 -16.56
CA SER A 185 2.88 12.29 -15.90
C SER A 185 2.59 12.87 -14.50
N PHE A 186 3.61 12.87 -13.62
CA PHE A 186 3.50 13.54 -12.31
C PHE A 186 3.13 15.02 -12.46
N ASP A 187 3.76 15.72 -13.39
CA ASP A 187 3.53 17.17 -13.57
C ASP A 187 2.11 17.44 -14.11
N GLU A 188 1.61 16.60 -15.00
CA GLU A 188 0.24 16.72 -15.50
C GLU A 188 -0.79 16.44 -14.38
N ALA A 189 -0.57 15.41 -13.57
CA ALA A 189 -1.44 15.09 -12.44
C ALA A 189 -1.47 16.23 -11.40
N ILE A 190 -0.31 16.88 -11.14
CA ILE A 190 -0.23 18.07 -10.27
C ILE A 190 -0.98 19.24 -10.89
N SER A 191 -0.74 19.56 -12.17
CA SER A 191 -1.37 20.70 -12.84
C SER A 191 -2.89 20.58 -12.89
N LYS A 192 -3.40 19.35 -13.01
CA LYS A 192 -4.83 19.02 -13.00
C LYS A 192 -5.40 18.80 -11.61
N GLN A 193 -4.60 18.94 -10.55
CA GLN A 193 -4.98 18.72 -9.15
C GLN A 193 -5.63 17.35 -8.88
N LEU A 194 -5.17 16.31 -9.58
CA LEU A 194 -5.70 14.96 -9.43
C LEU A 194 -5.25 14.34 -8.10
N GLN A 195 -6.18 13.76 -7.37
CA GLN A 195 -5.91 13.15 -6.05
C GLN A 195 -5.43 11.71 -6.21
N VAL A 196 -4.16 11.53 -6.53
CA VAL A 196 -3.52 10.20 -6.61
C VAL A 196 -3.04 9.73 -5.24
N MET A 197 -2.24 10.55 -4.58
CA MET A 197 -1.71 10.36 -3.23
C MET A 197 -1.71 11.71 -2.51
N ASP A 198 -1.34 11.74 -1.22
CA ASP A 198 -1.05 13.01 -0.57
C ASP A 198 0.15 13.71 -1.24
N ALA A 199 0.20 15.05 -1.10
CA ALA A 199 1.18 15.88 -1.80
C ALA A 199 2.64 15.50 -1.47
N THR A 200 2.92 15.10 -0.22
CA THR A 200 4.26 14.69 0.22
C THR A 200 4.69 13.39 -0.43
N ALA A 201 3.82 12.37 -0.43
CA ALA A 201 4.06 11.10 -1.10
C ALA A 201 4.29 11.29 -2.60
N PHE A 202 3.46 12.12 -3.22
CA PHE A 202 3.49 12.36 -4.66
C PHE A 202 4.78 13.09 -5.08
N ALA A 203 5.17 14.13 -4.33
CA ALA A 203 6.43 14.84 -4.56
C ALA A 203 7.64 13.92 -4.39
N LEU A 204 7.65 13.07 -3.34
CA LEU A 204 8.75 12.13 -3.11
C LEU A 204 8.87 11.11 -4.26
N CYS A 205 7.75 10.52 -4.72
CA CYS A 205 7.75 9.60 -5.85
C CYS A 205 8.28 10.26 -7.12
N ARG A 206 7.84 11.49 -7.43
CA ARG A 206 8.34 12.27 -8.58
C ARG A 206 9.84 12.51 -8.49
N ASP A 207 10.32 13.00 -7.35
CA ASP A 207 11.74 13.36 -7.17
C ASP A 207 12.66 12.14 -7.22
N GLN A 208 12.18 10.99 -6.73
CA GLN A 208 12.88 9.71 -6.81
C GLN A 208 12.68 8.96 -8.14
N LYS A 209 11.89 9.52 -9.07
CA LYS A 209 11.48 8.88 -10.33
C LYS A 209 10.87 7.49 -10.11
N LEU A 210 10.16 7.33 -9.01
CA LEU A 210 9.50 6.09 -8.60
C LEU A 210 8.06 6.10 -9.14
N PRO A 211 7.73 5.31 -10.17
CA PRO A 211 6.41 5.32 -10.77
C PRO A 211 5.36 4.77 -9.79
N ILE A 212 4.10 5.19 -10.00
CA ILE A 212 2.95 4.74 -9.22
C ILE A 212 1.96 4.08 -10.16
N LYS A 213 1.48 2.88 -9.85
CA LYS A 213 0.36 2.24 -10.53
C LYS A 213 -0.85 2.25 -9.61
N VAL A 214 -1.90 2.94 -10.03
CA VAL A 214 -3.20 2.96 -9.32
C VAL A 214 -4.12 1.94 -9.97
N PHE A 215 -4.63 0.99 -9.21
CA PHE A 215 -5.48 -0.09 -9.73
C PHE A 215 -6.50 -0.56 -8.68
N SER A 216 -7.52 -1.31 -9.13
CA SER A 216 -8.56 -1.83 -8.25
C SER A 216 -8.15 -3.17 -7.63
N ILE A 217 -8.08 -3.24 -6.29
CA ILE A 217 -7.82 -4.48 -5.56
C ILE A 217 -9.07 -5.37 -5.47
N VAL A 218 -10.25 -4.84 -5.74
CA VAL A 218 -11.48 -5.64 -5.72
C VAL A 218 -11.71 -6.42 -7.01
N LYS A 219 -11.01 -6.07 -8.09
CA LYS A 219 -11.07 -6.76 -9.38
C LYS A 219 -10.20 -8.03 -9.32
N PRO A 220 -10.78 -9.24 -9.45
CA PRO A 220 -10.00 -10.47 -9.33
C PRO A 220 -8.82 -10.53 -10.30
N GLY A 221 -7.64 -10.93 -9.81
CA GLY A 221 -6.42 -11.08 -10.60
C GLY A 221 -5.78 -9.76 -11.08
N ALA A 222 -6.30 -8.59 -10.66
CA ALA A 222 -5.76 -7.30 -11.09
C ALA A 222 -4.30 -7.11 -10.68
N LEU A 223 -3.92 -7.54 -9.46
CA LEU A 223 -2.54 -7.44 -9.00
C LEU A 223 -1.58 -8.20 -9.93
N MET A 224 -1.92 -9.44 -10.29
CA MET A 224 -1.09 -10.24 -11.19
C MET A 224 -1.02 -9.61 -12.58
N ARG A 225 -2.13 -9.10 -13.15
CA ARG A 225 -2.10 -8.40 -14.44
C ARG A 225 -1.17 -7.17 -14.41
N VAL A 226 -1.21 -6.38 -13.33
CA VAL A 226 -0.26 -5.26 -13.14
C VAL A 226 1.18 -5.76 -13.14
N ILE A 227 1.46 -6.84 -12.39
CA ILE A 227 2.80 -7.44 -12.31
C ILE A 227 3.29 -7.97 -13.66
N MET A 228 2.38 -8.48 -14.49
CA MET A 228 2.70 -8.95 -15.83
C MET A 228 2.81 -7.83 -16.87
N GLY A 229 2.57 -6.57 -16.47
CA GLY A 229 2.64 -5.41 -17.36
C GLY A 229 1.45 -5.27 -18.31
N GLU A 230 0.32 -5.93 -17.99
CA GLU A 230 -0.90 -5.80 -18.76
C GLU A 230 -1.58 -4.45 -18.54
N ASP A 231 -2.53 -4.10 -19.43
CA ASP A 231 -3.31 -2.87 -19.32
C ASP A 231 -4.32 -2.96 -18.16
N GLU A 232 -3.86 -2.59 -16.98
CA GLU A 232 -4.64 -2.55 -15.75
C GLU A 232 -4.35 -1.24 -15.00
N GLY A 233 -5.38 -0.50 -14.64
CA GLY A 233 -5.23 0.72 -13.84
C GLY A 233 -4.60 1.90 -14.59
N THR A 234 -4.06 2.87 -13.86
CA THR A 234 -3.36 4.05 -14.38
C THR A 234 -1.91 4.05 -13.94
N LEU A 235 -0.98 4.24 -14.87
CA LEU A 235 0.44 4.44 -14.59
C LEU A 235 0.74 5.94 -14.46
N VAL A 236 1.26 6.36 -13.31
CA VAL A 236 1.81 7.71 -13.09
C VAL A 236 3.33 7.63 -13.16
N HIS A 237 3.95 8.44 -14.01
CA HIS A 237 5.38 8.38 -14.27
C HIS A 237 6.00 9.77 -14.51
N VAL A 238 7.32 9.85 -14.65
CA VAL A 238 8.05 11.09 -15.00
C VAL A 238 7.86 11.43 -16.46
#